data_a50297f18c94d9e0fe3a6503a5ab57d1
#
_entry.id   a50297f18c94d9e0fe3a6503a5ab57d1
#
_cell.length_a   1.000
_cell.length_b   1.000
_cell.length_c   1.000
_cell.angle_alpha   90.00
_cell.angle_beta   90.00
_cell.angle_gamma   90.00
#
_symmetry.space_group_name_H-M   'P 1'
#
loop_
_entity.id
_entity.type
_entity.pdbx_description
1 polymer ?
#
loop_
_entity_poly.entity_id
_entity_poly.type
_entity_poly.pdbx_seq_one_letter_code
_entity_poly.pdbx_strand_id
1 'polypeptide(L)'
;MVLWMQQGGGVGILFNGAFVFSAYGGPQYGQTTGWTTTAAYAEGMSFDQCGCHASTSSSPSYHCHVPPSCLLNQLGQTATAHSPQIGWMADGFPVYGPRGTATLFWLPNAS
;
A
#
# COMPACT_ATOMS: atom_id res chain seq x y z
N MET A 1 -11.32 -0.33 18.45
CA MET A 1 -12.02 0.09 17.24
C MET A 1 -11.15 0.04 15.97
N VAL A 2 -10.24 -0.85 15.90
CA VAL A 2 -9.33 -1.05 14.75
C VAL A 2 -9.59 -2.38 14.04
N LEU A 3 -10.48 -3.20 14.58
CA LEU A 3 -10.75 -4.57 14.11
C LEU A 3 -11.44 -4.66 12.74
N TRP A 4 -12.08 -3.62 12.27
CA TRP A 4 -12.81 -3.63 10.99
C TRP A 4 -11.93 -3.38 9.77
N MET A 5 -10.74 -2.86 9.94
CA MET A 5 -9.80 -2.61 8.85
C MET A 5 -8.83 -3.77 8.59
N GLN A 6 -8.92 -4.83 9.34
CA GLN A 6 -8.06 -6.01 9.21
C GLN A 6 -8.62 -7.09 8.26
N GLN A 7 -9.81 -6.90 7.79
CA GLN A 7 -10.37 -7.77 6.74
C GLN A 7 -9.81 -7.29 5.41
N GLY A 8 -8.85 -8.01 4.91
CA GLY A 8 -8.16 -7.71 3.67
C GLY A 8 -9.10 -7.30 2.54
N GLY A 9 -8.72 -6.30 1.79
CA GLY A 9 -9.48 -5.81 0.65
C GLY A 9 -8.93 -4.49 0.16
N GLY A 10 -9.44 -4.05 -0.99
CA GLY A 10 -9.06 -2.79 -1.57
C GLY A 10 -9.57 -1.61 -0.75
N VAL A 11 -8.67 -0.75 -0.33
CA VAL A 11 -8.97 0.51 0.36
C VAL A 11 -8.89 1.71 -0.57
N GLY A 12 -8.39 1.51 -1.78
CA GLY A 12 -8.26 2.53 -2.80
C GLY A 12 -7.92 1.94 -4.17
N ILE A 13 -7.84 2.80 -5.17
CA ILE A 13 -7.47 2.44 -6.54
C ILE A 13 -6.38 3.39 -7.04
N LEU A 14 -5.38 2.82 -7.68
CA LEU A 14 -4.30 3.56 -8.33
C LEU A 14 -4.66 3.95 -9.76
N PHE A 15 -3.99 4.95 -10.32
CA PHE A 15 -4.24 5.43 -11.69
C PHE A 15 -3.97 4.37 -12.76
N ASN A 16 -3.16 3.36 -12.48
CA ASN A 16 -2.93 2.24 -13.39
C ASN A 16 -3.97 1.10 -13.23
N GLY A 17 -5.00 1.28 -12.39
CA GLY A 17 -6.05 0.30 -12.14
C GLY A 17 -5.75 -0.75 -11.08
N ALA A 18 -4.54 -0.78 -10.52
CA ALA A 18 -4.23 -1.66 -9.39
C ALA A 18 -4.94 -1.17 -8.12
N PHE A 19 -5.31 -2.10 -7.24
CA PHE A 19 -5.87 -1.73 -5.95
C PHE A 19 -4.79 -1.37 -4.94
N VAL A 20 -5.12 -0.47 -4.02
CA VAL A 20 -4.37 -0.27 -2.79
C VAL A 20 -5.01 -1.13 -1.71
N PHE A 21 -4.23 -2.00 -1.10
CA PHE A 21 -4.65 -2.78 0.06
C PHE A 21 -4.04 -2.21 1.33
N SER A 22 -4.58 -2.63 2.46
CA SER A 22 -4.04 -2.24 3.75
C SER A 22 -2.56 -2.69 3.88
N ALA A 23 -1.79 -1.98 4.70
CA ALA A 23 -0.39 -2.33 4.95
C ALA A 23 -0.21 -3.63 5.76
N TYR A 24 -1.30 -4.21 6.25
CA TYR A 24 -1.28 -5.45 7.02
C TYR A 24 -1.54 -6.65 6.14
N GLY A 25 -0.84 -7.74 6.43
CA GLY A 25 -1.12 -9.06 5.88
C GLY A 25 -2.41 -9.64 6.42
N GLY A 26 -2.89 -10.72 5.81
CA GLY A 26 -4.02 -11.49 6.33
C GLY A 26 -3.72 -12.13 7.69
N PRO A 27 -4.76 -12.68 8.36
CA PRO A 27 -4.57 -13.44 9.59
C PRO A 27 -3.60 -14.60 9.34
N GLN A 28 -2.58 -14.71 10.19
CA GLN A 28 -1.58 -15.75 10.01
C GLN A 28 -1.89 -16.99 10.85
N TYR A 29 -1.63 -18.16 10.27
CA TYR A 29 -1.62 -19.46 10.96
C TYR A 29 -2.91 -19.81 11.71
N GLY A 30 -4.07 -19.59 11.11
CA GLY A 30 -5.35 -19.97 11.72
C GLY A 30 -5.75 -19.10 12.91
N GLN A 31 -5.08 -17.99 13.12
CA GLN A 31 -5.49 -17.02 14.14
C GLN A 31 -6.75 -16.29 13.69
N THR A 32 -7.79 -16.45 14.46
CA THR A 32 -9.06 -15.77 14.25
C THR A 32 -9.13 -14.42 14.95
N THR A 33 -8.12 -14.07 15.73
CA THR A 33 -8.12 -12.86 16.56
C THR A 33 -6.73 -12.20 16.63
N GLY A 34 -6.69 -10.94 16.38
CA GLY A 34 -5.88 -9.95 17.06
C GLY A 34 -4.56 -9.57 16.41
N TRP A 35 -3.70 -10.44 15.99
CA TRP A 35 -2.35 -10.07 15.55
C TRP A 35 -2.10 -10.40 14.09
N THR A 36 -1.71 -9.38 13.33
CA THR A 36 -1.22 -9.54 11.96
C THR A 36 0.16 -8.92 11.85
N THR A 37 0.98 -9.46 10.94
CA THR A 37 2.22 -8.80 10.53
C THR A 37 1.95 -7.80 9.42
N THR A 38 2.92 -6.96 9.11
CA THR A 38 2.83 -6.15 7.89
C THR A 38 2.85 -7.03 6.65
N ALA A 39 2.12 -6.64 5.61
CA ALA A 39 2.13 -7.36 4.34
C ALA A 39 3.54 -7.41 3.72
N ALA A 40 4.32 -6.34 3.87
CA ALA A 40 5.70 -6.31 3.40
C ALA A 40 6.57 -7.42 4.04
N TYR A 41 6.35 -7.74 5.31
CA TYR A 41 7.04 -8.83 5.98
C TYR A 41 6.50 -10.21 5.57
N ALA A 42 5.17 -10.36 5.59
CA ALA A 42 4.53 -11.65 5.37
C ALA A 42 4.55 -12.09 3.89
N GLU A 43 4.43 -11.14 2.98
CA GLU A 43 4.13 -11.35 1.57
C GLU A 43 5.19 -10.76 0.63
N GLY A 44 6.19 -10.05 1.18
CA GLY A 44 7.18 -9.30 0.41
C GLY A 44 7.95 -10.14 -0.63
N MET A 45 8.13 -11.43 -0.37
CA MET A 45 8.76 -12.36 -1.32
C MET A 45 7.91 -12.63 -2.58
N SER A 46 6.62 -12.33 -2.53
CA SER A 46 5.70 -12.47 -3.68
C SER A 46 5.50 -11.16 -4.45
N PHE A 47 6.04 -10.04 -3.97
CA PHE A 47 5.94 -8.77 -4.67
C PHE A 47 6.79 -8.78 -5.92
N ASP A 48 6.25 -8.20 -6.98
CA ASP A 48 7.01 -7.96 -8.21
C ASP A 48 7.98 -6.77 -8.06
N GLN A 49 8.70 -6.47 -9.12
CA GLN A 49 9.65 -5.35 -9.14
C GLN A 49 8.99 -3.97 -8.90
N CYS A 50 7.67 -3.88 -9.06
CA CYS A 50 6.90 -2.65 -8.81
C CYS A 50 6.40 -2.53 -7.39
N GLY A 51 6.58 -3.55 -6.55
CA GLY A 51 6.13 -3.60 -5.16
C GLY A 51 4.69 -4.07 -4.99
N CYS A 52 4.13 -4.75 -5.98
CA CYS A 52 2.74 -5.19 -6.00
C CYS A 52 2.66 -6.68 -6.33
N HIS A 53 1.51 -7.30 -6.13
CA HIS A 53 1.30 -8.70 -6.46
C HIS A 53 -0.19 -9.03 -6.69
N ALA A 54 -0.48 -10.27 -7.13
CA ALA A 54 -1.82 -10.79 -7.19
C ALA A 54 -2.16 -11.58 -5.91
N SER A 55 -3.43 -11.59 -5.52
CA SER A 55 -3.88 -12.25 -4.29
C SER A 55 -3.68 -13.77 -4.34
N THR A 56 -4.43 -14.43 -5.22
CA THR A 56 -4.39 -15.90 -5.37
C THR A 56 -4.73 -16.28 -6.80
N SER A 57 -4.47 -17.53 -7.16
CA SER A 57 -4.85 -18.06 -8.47
C SER A 57 -6.38 -18.13 -8.69
N SER A 58 -7.16 -18.26 -7.63
CA SER A 58 -8.62 -18.33 -7.68
C SER A 58 -9.31 -16.98 -7.68
N SER A 59 -8.63 -15.94 -7.20
CA SER A 59 -9.11 -14.55 -7.18
C SER A 59 -7.93 -13.61 -7.43
N PRO A 60 -7.42 -13.54 -8.65
CA PRO A 60 -6.21 -12.79 -8.96
C PRO A 60 -6.48 -11.29 -9.04
N SER A 61 -6.61 -10.65 -7.90
CA SER A 61 -6.69 -9.19 -7.80
C SER A 61 -5.28 -8.62 -7.65
N TYR A 62 -4.79 -7.90 -8.64
CA TYR A 62 -3.49 -7.25 -8.59
C TYR A 62 -3.57 -6.01 -7.69
N HIS A 63 -2.73 -5.95 -6.68
CA HIS A 63 -2.77 -4.90 -5.67
C HIS A 63 -1.40 -4.61 -5.06
N CYS A 64 -1.32 -3.48 -4.38
CA CYS A 64 -0.09 -2.99 -3.74
C CYS A 64 -0.34 -2.74 -2.26
N HIS A 65 0.58 -3.18 -1.41
CA HIS A 65 0.62 -2.89 0.03
C HIS A 65 1.68 -1.85 0.38
N VAL A 66 2.56 -1.56 -0.57
CA VAL A 66 3.68 -0.61 -0.44
C VAL A 66 3.63 0.38 -1.59
N PRO A 67 4.39 1.49 -1.53
CA PRO A 67 4.41 2.46 -2.62
C PRO A 67 4.78 1.81 -3.95
N PRO A 68 3.95 1.99 -5.00
CA PRO A 68 4.14 1.33 -6.30
C PRO A 68 5.24 2.01 -7.11
N SER A 69 6.45 1.47 -7.07
CA SER A 69 7.65 2.10 -7.65
C SER A 69 7.52 2.38 -9.15
N CYS A 70 6.93 1.47 -9.91
CA CYS A 70 6.76 1.65 -11.35
C CYS A 70 5.81 2.81 -11.68
N LEU A 71 4.68 2.91 -10.98
CA LEU A 71 3.74 4.01 -11.18
C LEU A 71 4.34 5.35 -10.77
N LEU A 72 5.06 5.37 -9.65
CA LEU A 72 5.75 6.58 -9.20
C LEU A 72 6.78 7.06 -10.21
N ASN A 73 7.54 6.15 -10.81
CA ASN A 73 8.50 6.47 -11.86
C ASN A 73 7.79 7.01 -13.12
N GLN A 74 6.69 6.38 -13.54
CA GLN A 74 5.90 6.85 -14.69
C GLN A 74 5.34 8.25 -14.46
N LEU A 75 4.96 8.57 -13.23
CA LEU A 75 4.43 9.89 -12.87
C LEU A 75 5.53 10.92 -12.55
N GLY A 76 6.79 10.55 -12.75
CA GLY A 76 7.92 11.48 -12.64
C GLY A 76 8.34 11.80 -11.20
N GLN A 77 8.17 10.87 -10.26
CA GLN A 77 8.67 11.09 -8.90
C GLN A 77 10.17 11.35 -8.90
N THR A 78 10.58 12.38 -8.17
CA THR A 78 11.99 12.73 -7.99
C THR A 78 12.43 12.54 -6.54
N ALA A 79 13.74 12.62 -6.30
CA ALA A 79 14.31 12.47 -4.97
C ALA A 79 14.01 13.66 -4.04
N THR A 80 13.68 14.83 -4.60
CA THR A 80 13.66 16.11 -3.89
C THR A 80 12.32 16.81 -3.86
N ALA A 81 11.37 16.39 -4.70
CA ALA A 81 10.04 16.99 -4.78
C ALA A 81 9.01 16.18 -4.01
N HIS A 82 7.90 16.83 -3.68
CA HIS A 82 6.70 16.14 -3.21
C HIS A 82 6.26 15.08 -4.21
N SER A 83 5.87 13.90 -3.73
CA SER A 83 5.40 12.84 -4.61
C SER A 83 4.16 13.25 -5.38
N PRO A 84 3.99 12.76 -6.61
CA PRO A 84 2.76 12.94 -7.37
C PRO A 84 1.58 12.21 -6.70
N GLN A 85 0.38 12.63 -7.02
CA GLN A 85 -0.82 11.85 -6.74
C GLN A 85 -0.78 10.57 -7.57
N ILE A 86 -1.11 9.45 -6.94
CA ILE A 86 -1.02 8.11 -7.56
C ILE A 86 -2.37 7.40 -7.63
N GLY A 87 -3.40 7.92 -6.96
CA GLY A 87 -4.71 7.28 -6.94
C GLY A 87 -5.70 7.95 -6.00
N TRP A 88 -6.74 7.20 -5.67
CA TRP A 88 -7.82 7.62 -4.80
C TRP A 88 -8.14 6.54 -3.77
N MET A 89 -8.37 6.95 -2.51
CA MET A 89 -8.94 6.09 -1.50
C MET A 89 -10.45 5.90 -1.72
N ALA A 90 -10.99 4.82 -1.20
CA ALA A 90 -12.42 4.51 -1.30
C ALA A 90 -13.33 5.58 -0.65
N ASP A 91 -12.82 6.35 0.28
CA ASP A 91 -13.50 7.47 0.92
C ASP A 91 -13.36 8.81 0.16
N GLY A 92 -12.72 8.82 -1.00
CA GLY A 92 -12.58 9.98 -1.87
C GLY A 92 -11.35 10.85 -1.63
N PHE A 93 -10.48 10.49 -0.67
CA PHE A 93 -9.23 11.22 -0.47
C PHE A 93 -8.17 10.83 -1.50
N PRO A 94 -7.37 11.80 -2.00
CA PRO A 94 -6.27 11.51 -2.92
C PRO A 94 -5.15 10.76 -2.21
N VAL A 95 -4.54 9.81 -2.92
CA VAL A 95 -3.34 9.09 -2.47
C VAL A 95 -2.14 9.67 -3.19
N TYR A 96 -1.12 10.01 -2.44
CA TYR A 96 0.16 10.47 -2.96
C TYR A 96 1.25 9.42 -2.70
N GLY A 97 2.35 9.52 -3.41
CA GLY A 97 3.54 8.76 -3.08
C GLY A 97 4.16 9.17 -1.73
N PRO A 98 5.23 8.50 -1.30
CA PRO A 98 5.71 8.56 0.09
C PRO A 98 6.52 9.82 0.44
N ARG A 99 6.78 10.72 -0.50
CA ARG A 99 7.59 11.91 -0.24
C ARG A 99 6.72 13.13 -0.03
N GLY A 100 6.80 13.72 1.16
CA GLY A 100 6.28 15.05 1.45
C GLY A 100 7.28 16.15 1.10
N THR A 101 6.85 17.41 1.20
CA THR A 101 7.78 18.53 1.26
C THR A 101 8.46 18.58 2.63
N ALA A 102 9.67 19.12 2.71
CA ALA A 102 10.45 19.19 3.94
C ALA A 102 9.75 19.93 5.10
N THR A 103 8.65 20.61 4.84
CA THR A 103 7.82 21.32 5.81
C THR A 103 6.63 20.52 6.34
N LEU A 104 6.35 19.36 5.79
CA LEU A 104 5.27 18.49 6.27
C LEU A 104 5.82 17.47 7.27
N PHE A 105 5.98 17.90 8.49
CA PHE A 105 6.36 17.11 9.64
C PHE A 105 5.23 16.17 10.06
N TRP A 106 5.21 14.97 9.53
CA TRP A 106 4.46 13.85 10.11
C TRP A 106 5.24 12.54 10.10
N LEU A 107 6.55 12.63 10.00
CA LEU A 107 7.38 11.51 10.41
C LEU A 107 7.89 11.84 11.80
N PRO A 108 7.54 11.06 12.83
CA PRO A 108 8.29 11.10 14.07
C PRO A 108 9.75 10.87 13.68
N ASN A 109 10.63 11.72 14.17
CA ASN A 109 12.07 11.60 13.95
C ASN A 109 12.47 10.14 14.08
N ALA A 110 12.85 9.53 12.97
CA ALA A 110 13.53 8.26 12.97
C ALA A 110 14.92 8.56 13.58
N SER A 111 15.00 8.47 14.88
CA SER A 111 16.26 8.40 15.60
C SER A 111 16.71 6.97 15.65
#